data_59f0dd76184caa7ef33699283f6bf914
#
_entry.id   59f0dd76184caa7ef33699283f6bf914
#
_cell.length_a   1.000
_cell.length_b   1.000
_cell.length_c   1.000
_cell.angle_alpha   90.00
_cell.angle_beta   90.00
_cell.angle_gamma   90.00
#
_symmetry.space_group_name_H-M   'P 1'
#
loop_
_entity.id
_entity.type
_entity.pdbx_description
1 polymer ?
#
loop_
_entity_poly.entity_id
_entity_poly.type
_entity_poly.pdbx_seq_one_letter_code
_entity_poly.pdbx_strand_id
1 'polypeptide(L)'
;MRKPIFDTIRAQRGKGFTADEVKAVDALLDRLGLEKDEAPAPLPPSDPLPVAAVNDPGLDNAQAFFDSIRDARIFTGPLKPDQVKGLDTVCSAAKAANWPLAFTAYALATACHETAYTMQPVREAFWLSENWRKAHLRYFPFYGRGYVQLTWKNNYDRADRELDLGGRLSANLDLALDPDVAARIMVRGMQEGWFAGDKSGQRHTLARHLPANGAANVAQMTSARRIINGTDQAGKIAGEAMKFQTALQAGGW
;
A
#
# COMPACT_ATOMS: atom_id res chain seq x y z
N MET A 1 -12.11 -2.60 -15.54
CA MET A 1 -13.28 -3.51 -15.35
C MET A 1 -12.95 -5.00 -15.57
N ARG A 2 -11.73 -5.35 -15.99
CA ARG A 2 -11.40 -6.74 -16.37
C ARG A 2 -11.07 -7.64 -15.20
N LYS A 3 -10.27 -7.18 -14.23
CA LYS A 3 -9.84 -8.03 -13.10
C LYS A 3 -11.00 -8.57 -12.27
N PRO A 4 -11.99 -7.79 -11.82
CA PRO A 4 -13.14 -8.34 -11.08
C PRO A 4 -13.92 -9.38 -11.88
N ILE A 5 -14.01 -9.23 -13.20
CA ILE A 5 -14.65 -10.23 -14.07
C ILE A 5 -13.83 -11.52 -14.06
N PHE A 6 -12.51 -11.43 -14.24
CA PHE A 6 -11.61 -12.57 -14.13
C PHE A 6 -11.67 -13.23 -12.74
N ASP A 7 -11.70 -12.42 -11.67
CA ASP A 7 -11.75 -12.93 -10.30
C ASP A 7 -13.10 -13.60 -10.00
N THR A 8 -14.21 -13.04 -10.49
CA THR A 8 -15.54 -13.64 -10.38
C THR A 8 -15.61 -14.98 -11.12
N ILE A 9 -15.15 -15.02 -12.36
CA ILE A 9 -15.15 -16.25 -13.16
C ILE A 9 -14.20 -17.29 -12.52
N ARG A 10 -13.05 -16.87 -11.99
CA ARG A 10 -12.10 -17.76 -11.28
C ARG A 10 -12.74 -18.34 -10.02
N ALA A 11 -13.46 -17.53 -9.24
CA ALA A 11 -14.16 -17.99 -8.05
C ALA A 11 -15.24 -19.01 -8.37
N GLN A 12 -16.02 -18.81 -9.45
CA GLN A 12 -17.06 -19.74 -9.91
C GLN A 12 -16.50 -21.04 -10.48
N ARG A 13 -15.34 -20.98 -11.16
CA ARG A 13 -14.70 -22.15 -11.79
C ARG A 13 -13.85 -22.99 -10.83
N GLY A 14 -13.45 -22.46 -9.70
CA GLY A 14 -12.55 -23.12 -8.75
C GLY A 14 -11.12 -23.34 -9.28
N LYS A 15 -10.76 -22.77 -10.45
CA LYS A 15 -9.42 -22.87 -11.07
C LYS A 15 -9.01 -21.59 -11.79
N GLY A 16 -7.71 -21.40 -12.01
CA GLY A 16 -7.16 -20.27 -12.76
C GLY A 16 -7.46 -20.33 -14.26
N PHE A 17 -7.14 -19.25 -14.95
CA PHE A 17 -7.22 -19.16 -16.41
C PHE A 17 -5.91 -19.64 -17.04
N THR A 18 -6.01 -20.29 -18.19
CA THR A 18 -4.89 -20.47 -19.12
C THR A 18 -4.62 -19.17 -19.89
N ALA A 19 -3.45 -19.04 -20.52
CA ALA A 19 -3.10 -17.87 -21.30
C ALA A 19 -4.10 -17.61 -22.45
N ASP A 20 -4.62 -18.67 -23.07
CA ASP A 20 -5.59 -18.55 -24.17
C ASP A 20 -6.98 -18.16 -23.67
N GLU A 21 -7.41 -18.66 -22.52
CA GLU A 21 -8.65 -18.24 -21.88
C GLU A 21 -8.58 -16.75 -21.47
N VAL A 22 -7.44 -16.27 -20.98
CA VAL A 22 -7.23 -14.84 -20.68
C VAL A 22 -7.40 -14.01 -21.95
N LYS A 23 -6.74 -14.40 -23.07
CA LYS A 23 -6.86 -13.71 -24.34
C LYS A 23 -8.31 -13.70 -24.88
N ALA A 24 -9.02 -14.81 -24.74
CA ALA A 24 -10.41 -14.92 -25.20
C ALA A 24 -11.36 -14.02 -24.39
N VAL A 25 -11.20 -13.98 -23.07
CA VAL A 25 -11.98 -13.08 -22.20
C VAL A 25 -11.62 -11.62 -22.48
N ASP A 26 -10.34 -11.28 -22.63
CA ASP A 26 -9.91 -9.94 -23.00
C ASP A 26 -10.50 -9.47 -24.34
N ALA A 27 -10.50 -10.33 -25.35
CA ALA A 27 -11.09 -10.02 -26.66
C ALA A 27 -12.62 -9.83 -26.60
N LEU A 28 -13.31 -10.55 -25.70
CA LEU A 28 -14.73 -10.34 -25.44
C LEU A 28 -14.97 -8.99 -24.76
N LEU A 29 -14.15 -8.65 -23.76
CA LEU A 29 -14.26 -7.38 -23.02
C LEU A 29 -13.93 -6.19 -23.92
N ASP A 30 -12.98 -6.34 -24.89
CA ASP A 30 -12.72 -5.33 -25.93
C ASP A 30 -13.97 -5.09 -26.81
N ARG A 31 -14.65 -6.14 -27.22
CA ARG A 31 -15.90 -6.04 -28.00
C ARG A 31 -17.06 -5.38 -27.25
N LEU A 32 -17.07 -5.52 -25.92
CA LEU A 32 -18.05 -4.88 -25.05
C LEU A 32 -17.70 -3.43 -24.70
N GLY A 33 -16.65 -2.84 -25.30
CA GLY A 33 -16.21 -1.48 -25.03
C GLY A 33 -15.61 -1.28 -23.66
N LEU A 34 -15.19 -2.35 -22.99
CA LEU A 34 -14.54 -2.31 -21.69
C LEU A 34 -13.03 -2.10 -21.90
N GLU A 35 -12.62 -0.84 -21.92
CA GLU A 35 -11.25 -0.41 -22.22
C GLU A 35 -10.21 -1.11 -21.31
N LYS A 36 -9.03 -1.38 -21.90
CA LYS A 36 -7.82 -1.69 -21.13
C LYS A 36 -7.40 -0.43 -20.39
N ASP A 37 -6.96 -0.58 -19.16
CA ASP A 37 -6.35 0.54 -18.44
C ASP A 37 -5.11 1.00 -19.21
N GLU A 38 -5.09 2.23 -19.66
CA GLU A 38 -3.86 2.88 -20.11
C GLU A 38 -2.91 2.98 -18.92
N ALA A 39 -1.64 2.66 -19.15
CA ALA A 39 -0.60 2.97 -18.19
C ALA A 39 -0.69 4.47 -17.84
N PRO A 40 -0.62 4.85 -16.57
CA PRO A 40 -0.68 6.25 -16.19
C PRO A 40 0.40 7.02 -16.94
N ALA A 41 0.01 8.19 -17.49
CA ALA A 41 0.98 9.10 -18.06
C ALA A 41 2.11 9.37 -17.05
N PRO A 42 3.38 9.43 -17.49
CA PRO A 42 4.47 9.78 -16.58
C PRO A 42 4.15 11.12 -15.94
N LEU A 43 4.34 11.18 -14.62
CA LEU A 43 4.19 12.43 -13.88
C LEU A 43 5.10 13.50 -14.52
N PRO A 44 4.64 14.75 -14.67
CA PRO A 44 5.54 15.82 -15.08
C PRO A 44 6.70 15.85 -14.09
N PRO A 45 7.93 16.16 -14.57
CA PRO A 45 9.08 16.25 -13.68
C PRO A 45 8.76 17.24 -12.56
N SER A 46 8.54 16.72 -11.36
CA SER A 46 8.42 17.54 -10.16
C SER A 46 9.83 17.97 -9.78
N ASP A 47 9.99 19.25 -9.42
CA ASP A 47 11.21 19.62 -8.72
C ASP A 47 11.42 18.62 -7.58
N PRO A 48 12.62 18.07 -7.43
CA PRO A 48 12.86 17.10 -6.38
C PRO A 48 12.47 17.72 -5.05
N LEU A 49 11.56 17.08 -4.33
CA LEU A 49 11.41 17.39 -2.91
C LEU A 49 12.81 17.30 -2.30
N PRO A 50 13.16 18.13 -1.32
CA PRO A 50 14.40 17.93 -0.58
C PRO A 50 14.27 16.59 0.17
N VAL A 51 14.58 15.54 -0.54
CA VAL A 51 14.67 14.19 -0.01
C VAL A 51 16.11 14.04 0.43
N ALA A 52 16.33 13.89 1.71
CA ALA A 52 17.53 13.18 2.13
C ALA A 52 17.53 11.87 1.32
N ALA A 53 18.58 11.68 0.53
CA ALA A 53 18.72 10.49 -0.31
C ALA A 53 18.68 9.26 0.61
N VAL A 54 17.53 8.61 0.69
CA VAL A 54 17.34 7.48 1.57
C VAL A 54 17.42 6.23 0.70
N ASN A 55 18.64 5.82 0.40
CA ASN A 55 18.95 4.52 -0.18
C ASN A 55 19.40 3.50 0.88
N ASP A 56 19.22 3.82 2.16
CA ASP A 56 19.52 2.91 3.26
C ASP A 56 18.20 2.43 3.86
N PRO A 57 17.81 1.16 3.64
CA PRO A 57 16.61 0.59 4.26
C PRO A 57 16.72 0.48 5.78
N GLY A 58 17.86 0.85 6.36
CA GLY A 58 18.11 0.82 7.79
C GLY A 58 18.22 -0.59 8.36
N LEU A 59 18.56 -1.55 7.51
CA LEU A 59 18.75 -2.96 7.86
C LEU A 59 20.25 -3.25 7.99
N ASP A 60 20.66 -3.84 9.11
CA ASP A 60 22.05 -4.27 9.31
C ASP A 60 22.42 -5.42 8.34
N ASN A 61 21.45 -6.23 7.95
CA ASN A 61 21.59 -7.34 7.03
C ASN A 61 20.41 -7.45 6.06
N ALA A 62 20.45 -6.65 4.99
CA ALA A 62 19.40 -6.65 3.95
C ALA A 62 19.24 -8.03 3.28
N GLN A 63 20.34 -8.81 3.10
CA GLN A 63 20.27 -10.13 2.50
C GLN A 63 19.40 -11.08 3.36
N ALA A 64 19.62 -11.13 4.68
CA ALA A 64 18.83 -11.95 5.58
C ALA A 64 17.34 -11.55 5.62
N PHE A 65 17.05 -10.24 5.52
CA PHE A 65 15.69 -9.75 5.40
C PHE A 65 15.00 -10.29 4.15
N PHE A 66 15.63 -10.15 2.97
CA PHE A 66 15.02 -10.63 1.72
C PHE A 66 14.96 -12.15 1.64
N ASP A 67 15.94 -12.89 2.20
CA ASP A 67 15.89 -14.33 2.31
C ASP A 67 14.70 -14.78 3.15
N SER A 68 14.50 -14.19 4.31
CA SER A 68 13.36 -14.46 5.19
C SER A 68 12.00 -14.17 4.49
N ILE A 69 11.90 -13.11 3.69
CA ILE A 69 10.70 -12.81 2.89
C ILE A 69 10.41 -13.92 1.87
N ARG A 70 11.46 -14.42 1.19
CA ARG A 70 11.32 -15.50 0.22
C ARG A 70 10.89 -16.80 0.90
N ASP A 71 11.54 -17.17 2.01
CA ASP A 71 11.24 -18.39 2.78
C ASP A 71 9.83 -18.39 3.34
N ALA A 72 9.37 -17.23 3.82
CA ALA A 72 8.00 -17.03 4.31
C ALA A 72 6.95 -17.00 3.20
N ARG A 73 7.37 -17.00 1.91
CA ARG A 73 6.49 -16.96 0.73
C ARG A 73 5.44 -15.84 0.83
N ILE A 74 5.88 -14.64 1.16
CA ILE A 74 4.98 -13.49 1.22
C ILE A 74 4.49 -13.14 -0.18
N PHE A 75 5.37 -13.22 -1.17
CA PHE A 75 5.06 -12.99 -2.58
C PHE A 75 5.01 -14.32 -3.35
N THR A 76 4.22 -14.35 -4.42
CA THR A 76 4.17 -15.50 -5.32
C THR A 76 5.35 -15.45 -6.30
N GLY A 77 6.23 -16.45 -6.23
CA GLY A 77 7.43 -16.54 -7.07
C GLY A 77 8.60 -15.66 -6.59
N PRO A 78 9.62 -15.46 -7.44
CA PRO A 78 10.77 -14.62 -7.11
C PRO A 78 10.36 -13.15 -6.88
N LEU A 79 11.05 -12.47 -5.96
CA LEU A 79 10.89 -11.04 -5.75
C LEU A 79 11.23 -10.27 -7.03
N LYS A 80 10.33 -9.39 -7.44
CA LYS A 80 10.52 -8.49 -8.59
C LYS A 80 11.30 -7.25 -8.15
N PRO A 81 12.08 -6.62 -9.05
CA PRO A 81 12.81 -5.39 -8.74
C PRO A 81 11.93 -4.29 -8.13
N ASP A 82 10.72 -4.09 -8.65
CA ASP A 82 9.79 -3.12 -8.11
C ASP A 82 9.32 -3.46 -6.69
N GLN A 83 9.14 -4.75 -6.37
CA GLN A 83 8.82 -5.18 -5.01
C GLN A 83 9.96 -4.89 -4.04
N VAL A 84 11.19 -5.17 -4.44
CA VAL A 84 12.40 -4.83 -3.65
C VAL A 84 12.44 -3.33 -3.41
N LYS A 85 12.35 -2.52 -4.47
CA LYS A 85 12.34 -1.05 -4.35
C LYS A 85 11.25 -0.54 -3.42
N GLY A 86 10.04 -1.08 -3.50
CA GLY A 86 8.95 -0.67 -2.63
C GLY A 86 9.16 -1.07 -1.16
N LEU A 87 9.71 -2.26 -0.90
CA LEU A 87 10.11 -2.70 0.43
C LEU A 87 11.16 -1.74 1.02
N ASP A 88 12.21 -1.43 0.25
CA ASP A 88 13.26 -0.50 0.65
C ASP A 88 12.70 0.90 0.94
N THR A 89 11.81 1.41 0.09
CA THR A 89 11.18 2.72 0.28
C THR A 89 10.40 2.80 1.59
N VAL A 90 9.60 1.77 1.89
CA VAL A 90 8.82 1.72 3.13
C VAL A 90 9.72 1.58 4.35
N CYS A 91 10.72 0.70 4.31
CA CYS A 91 11.70 0.54 5.39
C CYS A 91 12.46 1.85 5.65
N SER A 92 12.96 2.49 4.60
CA SER A 92 13.69 3.77 4.70
C SER A 92 12.84 4.86 5.35
N ALA A 93 11.58 5.00 4.95
CA ALA A 93 10.66 5.98 5.54
C ALA A 93 10.36 5.67 7.02
N ALA A 94 10.19 4.39 7.37
CA ALA A 94 9.98 3.94 8.74
C ALA A 94 11.23 4.19 9.61
N LYS A 95 12.43 3.94 9.08
CA LYS A 95 13.71 4.21 9.76
C LYS A 95 13.89 5.71 10.01
N ALA A 96 13.62 6.55 9.02
CA ALA A 96 13.68 8.01 9.16
C ALA A 96 12.72 8.54 10.25
N ALA A 97 11.62 7.84 10.48
CA ALA A 97 10.66 8.14 11.54
C ALA A 97 10.98 7.45 12.88
N ASN A 98 12.10 6.75 12.99
CA ASN A 98 12.51 5.96 14.16
C ASN A 98 11.43 4.95 14.60
N TRP A 99 10.80 4.28 13.66
CA TRP A 99 9.73 3.34 13.97
C TRP A 99 10.25 2.04 14.58
N PRO A 100 9.59 1.54 15.62
CA PRO A 100 9.90 0.25 16.19
C PRO A 100 9.51 -0.89 15.26
N LEU A 101 10.07 -2.06 15.50
CA LEU A 101 9.86 -3.31 14.75
C LEU A 101 8.39 -3.57 14.40
N ALA A 102 7.51 -3.52 15.41
CA ALA A 102 6.09 -3.84 15.24
C ALA A 102 5.36 -2.86 14.29
N PHE A 103 5.71 -1.57 14.32
CA PHE A 103 5.11 -0.55 13.46
C PHE A 103 5.51 -0.78 12.01
N THR A 104 6.80 -1.00 11.77
CA THR A 104 7.35 -1.24 10.44
C THR A 104 6.81 -2.52 9.83
N ALA A 105 6.75 -3.61 10.60
CA ALA A 105 6.18 -4.87 10.15
C ALA A 105 4.71 -4.74 9.72
N TYR A 106 3.93 -4.02 10.50
CA TYR A 106 2.52 -3.77 10.18
C TYR A 106 2.35 -2.87 8.95
N ALA A 107 3.17 -1.84 8.79
CA ALA A 107 3.15 -0.96 7.63
C ALA A 107 3.50 -1.71 6.34
N LEU A 108 4.53 -2.57 6.36
CA LEU A 108 4.90 -3.41 5.22
C LEU A 108 3.75 -4.33 4.81
N ALA A 109 3.09 -4.99 5.75
CA ALA A 109 1.93 -5.84 5.48
C ALA A 109 0.74 -5.05 4.92
N THR A 110 0.50 -3.85 5.45
CA THR A 110 -0.55 -2.95 4.94
C THR A 110 -0.23 -2.52 3.52
N ALA A 111 0.97 -2.01 3.24
CA ALA A 111 1.38 -1.61 1.90
C ALA A 111 1.29 -2.80 0.91
N CYS A 112 1.75 -3.98 1.33
CA CYS A 112 1.66 -5.20 0.54
C CYS A 112 0.22 -5.52 0.15
N HIS A 113 -0.71 -5.47 1.10
CA HIS A 113 -2.13 -5.74 0.88
C HIS A 113 -2.80 -4.67 0.00
N GLU A 114 -2.67 -3.39 0.34
CA GLU A 114 -3.35 -2.27 -0.34
C GLU A 114 -2.84 -2.06 -1.78
N THR A 115 -1.62 -2.48 -2.08
CA THR A 115 -1.04 -2.42 -3.42
C THR A 115 -1.18 -3.73 -4.22
N ALA A 116 -2.02 -4.66 -3.77
CA ALA A 116 -2.18 -5.98 -4.38
C ALA A 116 -0.83 -6.70 -4.61
N TYR A 117 0.06 -6.66 -3.63
CA TYR A 117 1.40 -7.27 -3.60
C TYR A 117 2.40 -6.69 -4.62
N THR A 118 2.11 -5.57 -5.24
CA THR A 118 3.08 -4.90 -6.13
C THR A 118 4.17 -4.19 -5.35
N MET A 119 3.92 -3.78 -4.13
CA MET A 119 4.76 -2.88 -3.32
C MET A 119 5.05 -1.55 -4.04
N GLN A 120 4.18 -1.15 -4.97
CA GLN A 120 4.24 0.15 -5.64
C GLN A 120 2.99 0.96 -5.32
N PRO A 121 3.09 2.29 -5.15
CA PRO A 121 1.92 3.12 -4.96
C PRO A 121 0.94 2.98 -6.14
N VAL A 122 -0.30 2.67 -5.86
CA VAL A 122 -1.33 2.44 -6.88
C VAL A 122 -2.55 3.31 -6.69
N ARG A 123 -3.31 3.51 -7.77
CA ARG A 123 -4.67 4.08 -7.71
C ARG A 123 -5.66 3.01 -7.27
N GLU A 124 -6.70 3.43 -6.57
CA GLU A 124 -7.87 2.57 -6.30
C GLU A 124 -8.38 1.96 -7.60
N ALA A 125 -8.64 0.66 -7.57
CA ALA A 125 -9.03 -0.09 -8.76
C ALA A 125 -8.10 0.22 -9.96
N PHE A 126 -6.77 0.13 -9.77
CA PHE A 126 -5.77 0.52 -10.78
C PHE A 126 -5.87 -0.27 -12.10
N TRP A 127 -6.60 -1.38 -12.11
CA TRP A 127 -6.94 -2.16 -13.29
C TRP A 127 -8.16 -1.64 -14.06
N LEU A 128 -8.77 -0.53 -13.62
CA LEU A 128 -9.94 0.11 -14.24
C LEU A 128 -9.59 1.50 -14.78
N SER A 129 -10.37 1.98 -15.75
CA SER A 129 -10.17 3.28 -16.38
C SER A 129 -10.53 4.44 -15.44
N GLU A 130 -10.02 5.63 -15.73
CA GLU A 130 -10.37 6.85 -15.02
C GLU A 130 -11.88 7.18 -15.19
N ASN A 131 -12.43 6.91 -16.37
CA ASN A 131 -13.87 7.08 -16.63
C ASN A 131 -14.71 6.18 -15.72
N TRP A 132 -14.25 4.96 -15.45
CA TRP A 132 -14.93 4.08 -14.50
C TRP A 132 -14.87 4.67 -13.09
N ARG A 133 -13.71 5.12 -12.61
CA ARG A 133 -13.55 5.74 -11.29
C ARG A 133 -14.47 6.95 -11.14
N LYS A 134 -14.54 7.82 -12.16
CA LYS A 134 -15.42 8.98 -12.19
C LYS A 134 -16.90 8.60 -12.07
N ALA A 135 -17.31 7.52 -12.72
CA ALA A 135 -18.70 7.09 -12.73
C ALA A 135 -19.13 6.36 -11.44
N HIS A 136 -18.19 5.68 -10.75
CA HIS A 136 -18.54 4.73 -9.68
C HIS A 136 -18.03 5.12 -8.29
N LEU A 137 -17.02 6.00 -8.19
CA LEU A 137 -16.47 6.41 -6.90
C LEU A 137 -17.08 7.74 -6.47
N ARG A 138 -17.95 7.72 -5.45
CA ARG A 138 -18.65 8.91 -4.92
C ARG A 138 -17.72 10.02 -4.41
N TYR A 139 -16.46 9.69 -4.14
CA TYR A 139 -15.43 10.61 -3.67
C TYR A 139 -14.46 11.03 -4.79
N PHE A 140 -14.78 10.74 -6.05
CA PHE A 140 -14.00 11.24 -7.19
C PHE A 140 -13.88 12.78 -7.14
N PRO A 141 -12.70 13.35 -7.41
CA PRO A 141 -11.45 12.73 -7.84
C PRO A 141 -10.50 12.26 -6.69
N PHE A 142 -10.94 12.33 -5.43
CA PHE A 142 -10.15 12.04 -4.23
C PHE A 142 -10.22 10.57 -3.82
N TYR A 143 -10.17 9.67 -4.79
CA TYR A 143 -10.14 8.22 -4.59
C TYR A 143 -8.78 7.74 -4.07
N GLY A 144 -8.73 6.50 -3.59
CA GLY A 144 -7.57 5.90 -2.96
C GLY A 144 -6.30 5.90 -3.82
N ARG A 145 -5.19 6.43 -3.29
CA ARG A 145 -3.86 6.44 -3.92
C ARG A 145 -2.78 6.08 -2.91
N GLY A 146 -1.70 5.56 -3.44
CA GLY A 146 -0.49 5.30 -2.66
C GLY A 146 -0.48 3.97 -1.93
N TYR A 147 0.39 3.84 -0.93
CA TYR A 147 0.59 2.62 -0.14
C TYR A 147 -0.56 2.30 0.83
N VAL A 148 -1.34 3.30 1.24
CA VAL A 148 -2.42 3.17 2.22
C VAL A 148 -3.78 3.60 1.68
N GLN A 149 -3.87 3.81 0.37
CA GLN A 149 -5.10 4.23 -0.29
C GLN A 149 -5.67 5.52 0.32
N LEU A 150 -4.86 6.59 0.33
CA LEU A 150 -5.29 7.93 0.76
C LEU A 150 -6.55 8.33 -0.01
N THR A 151 -7.66 8.57 0.69
CA THR A 151 -8.98 8.82 0.13
C THR A 151 -9.63 10.02 0.82
N TRP A 152 -10.55 10.71 0.14
CA TRP A 152 -11.28 11.89 0.57
C TRP A 152 -10.46 13.18 0.57
N LYS A 153 -11.11 14.25 0.11
CA LYS A 153 -10.50 15.59 -0.01
C LYS A 153 -9.80 16.06 1.28
N ASN A 154 -10.47 15.93 2.40
CA ASN A 154 -9.93 16.36 3.69
C ASN A 154 -8.65 15.63 4.10
N ASN A 155 -8.48 14.38 3.70
CA ASN A 155 -7.23 13.63 3.95
C ASN A 155 -6.13 14.06 2.99
N TYR A 156 -6.44 14.36 1.72
CA TYR A 156 -5.49 14.96 0.78
C TYR A 156 -5.03 16.34 1.24
N ASP A 157 -5.97 17.23 1.62
CA ASP A 157 -5.65 18.57 2.16
C ASP A 157 -4.81 18.47 3.45
N ARG A 158 -5.10 17.49 4.29
CA ARG A 158 -4.31 17.21 5.49
C ARG A 158 -2.89 16.75 5.13
N ALA A 159 -2.75 15.78 4.25
CA ALA A 159 -1.45 15.27 3.82
C ALA A 159 -0.60 16.39 3.19
N ASP A 160 -1.19 17.24 2.38
CA ASP A 160 -0.53 18.41 1.78
C ASP A 160 0.05 19.33 2.86
N ARG A 161 -0.76 19.68 3.85
CA ARG A 161 -0.37 20.58 4.95
C ARG A 161 0.68 19.94 5.87
N GLU A 162 0.41 18.71 6.36
CA GLU A 162 1.25 18.05 7.36
C GLU A 162 2.60 17.59 6.80
N LEU A 163 2.70 17.43 5.48
CA LEU A 163 3.96 17.08 4.81
C LEU A 163 4.66 18.29 4.19
N ASP A 164 4.17 19.51 4.43
CA ASP A 164 4.70 20.77 3.90
C ASP A 164 4.87 20.75 2.38
N LEU A 165 3.84 20.23 1.66
CA LEU A 165 3.87 20.12 0.19
C LEU A 165 3.47 21.42 -0.52
N GLY A 166 3.07 22.45 0.21
CA GLY A 166 2.82 23.79 -0.33
C GLY A 166 1.67 23.86 -1.35
N GLY A 167 0.63 23.04 -1.21
CA GLY A 167 -0.49 22.96 -2.16
C GLY A 167 -0.26 22.03 -3.35
N ARG A 168 0.91 21.40 -3.47
CA ARG A 168 1.27 20.56 -4.62
C ARG A 168 0.43 19.29 -4.72
N LEU A 169 0.10 18.68 -3.58
CA LEU A 169 -0.75 17.48 -3.56
C LEU A 169 -2.20 17.83 -3.91
N SER A 170 -2.67 19.00 -3.46
CA SER A 170 -4.00 19.51 -3.80
C SER A 170 -4.11 19.91 -5.27
N ALA A 171 -3.04 20.41 -5.87
CA ALA A 171 -2.95 20.75 -7.29
C ALA A 171 -2.80 19.52 -8.19
N ASN A 172 -2.11 18.49 -7.73
CA ASN A 172 -1.89 17.23 -8.43
C ASN A 172 -2.06 16.05 -7.48
N LEU A 173 -3.25 15.44 -7.46
CA LEU A 173 -3.58 14.33 -6.58
C LEU A 173 -2.72 13.09 -6.84
N ASP A 174 -2.18 12.94 -8.05
CA ASP A 174 -1.31 11.83 -8.41
C ASP A 174 0.09 11.94 -7.80
N LEU A 175 0.44 13.06 -7.17
CA LEU A 175 1.62 13.16 -6.33
C LEU A 175 1.59 12.13 -5.18
N ALA A 176 0.41 11.66 -4.75
CA ALA A 176 0.27 10.55 -3.82
C ALA A 176 0.70 9.17 -4.39
N LEU A 177 1.05 9.09 -5.68
CA LEU A 177 1.62 7.90 -6.33
C LEU A 177 3.15 7.98 -6.41
N ASP A 178 3.75 9.12 -6.11
CA ASP A 178 5.19 9.20 -5.94
C ASP A 178 5.60 8.33 -4.73
N PRO A 179 6.57 7.41 -4.86
CA PRO A 179 6.90 6.46 -3.80
C PRO A 179 7.30 7.12 -2.47
N ASP A 180 8.07 8.21 -2.53
CA ASP A 180 8.53 8.90 -1.33
C ASP A 180 7.39 9.66 -0.65
N VAL A 181 6.56 10.35 -1.44
CA VAL A 181 5.37 11.03 -0.92
C VAL A 181 4.39 10.02 -0.34
N ALA A 182 4.12 8.90 -1.03
CA ALA A 182 3.24 7.84 -0.56
C ALA A 182 3.73 7.21 0.76
N ALA A 183 5.04 6.98 0.89
CA ALA A 183 5.64 6.46 2.11
C ALA A 183 5.53 7.48 3.27
N ARG A 184 5.78 8.76 3.03
CA ARG A 184 5.59 9.82 4.03
C ARG A 184 4.13 9.96 4.47
N ILE A 185 3.18 9.87 3.54
CA ILE A 185 1.73 9.86 3.84
C ILE A 185 1.40 8.66 4.74
N MET A 186 1.91 7.48 4.42
CA MET A 186 1.70 6.26 5.21
C MET A 186 2.28 6.43 6.62
N VAL A 187 3.53 6.84 6.72
CA VAL A 187 4.23 6.99 8.01
C VAL A 187 3.52 8.00 8.91
N ARG A 188 3.33 9.24 8.46
CA ARG A 188 2.67 10.27 9.25
C ARG A 188 1.21 9.91 9.54
N GLY A 189 0.50 9.41 8.52
CA GLY A 189 -0.91 9.09 8.64
C GLY A 189 -1.20 7.96 9.63
N MET A 190 -0.40 6.91 9.64
CA MET A 190 -0.56 5.78 10.59
C MET A 190 -0.11 6.17 12.01
N GLN A 191 0.92 6.99 12.12
CA GLN A 191 1.41 7.46 13.42
C GLN A 191 0.42 8.43 14.08
N GLU A 192 -0.20 9.31 13.33
CA GLU A 192 -1.10 10.36 13.83
C GLU A 192 -2.59 10.00 13.72
N GLY A 193 -2.90 8.83 13.14
CA GLY A 193 -4.28 8.34 13.01
C GLY A 193 -5.13 9.19 12.04
N TRP A 194 -4.63 9.40 10.82
CA TRP A 194 -5.35 10.22 9.84
C TRP A 194 -6.57 9.51 9.26
N PHE A 195 -6.53 8.16 9.17
CA PHE A 195 -7.43 7.41 8.29
C PHE A 195 -8.71 6.95 8.99
N ALA A 196 -8.67 6.64 10.28
CA ALA A 196 -9.82 6.13 11.00
C ALA A 196 -9.86 6.56 12.48
N GLY A 197 -11.08 6.58 13.02
CA GLY A 197 -11.35 6.78 14.45
C GLY A 197 -12.50 5.90 14.91
N ASP A 198 -12.64 5.72 16.21
CA ASP A 198 -13.76 5.00 16.79
C ASP A 198 -15.00 5.89 16.97
N LYS A 199 -16.09 5.31 17.48
CA LYS A 199 -17.37 6.01 17.69
C LYS A 199 -17.27 7.19 18.68
N SER A 200 -16.25 7.22 19.54
CA SER A 200 -15.98 8.34 20.46
C SER A 200 -15.16 9.46 19.82
N GLY A 201 -14.75 9.29 18.55
CA GLY A 201 -13.87 10.21 17.84
C GLY A 201 -12.38 10.00 18.14
N GLN A 202 -12.01 9.01 18.98
CA GLN A 202 -10.61 8.72 19.25
C GLN A 202 -9.96 8.04 18.04
N ARG A 203 -8.83 8.59 17.61
CA ARG A 203 -8.10 8.11 16.42
C ARG A 203 -7.44 6.76 16.65
N HIS A 204 -7.42 5.94 15.62
CA HIS A 204 -6.63 4.73 15.58
C HIS A 204 -5.21 5.04 15.09
N THR A 205 -4.23 4.88 15.97
CA THR A 205 -2.80 5.11 15.71
C THR A 205 -2.01 3.83 15.90
N LEU A 206 -0.79 3.75 15.36
CA LEU A 206 0.10 2.61 15.60
C LEU A 206 0.32 2.36 17.10
N ALA A 207 0.65 3.41 17.86
CA ALA A 207 0.90 3.32 19.31
C ALA A 207 -0.31 2.86 20.13
N ARG A 208 -1.53 3.02 19.61
CA ARG A 208 -2.76 2.53 20.26
C ARG A 208 -2.92 1.00 20.16
N HIS A 209 -2.34 0.39 19.13
CA HIS A 209 -2.56 -1.02 18.79
C HIS A 209 -1.31 -1.90 18.96
N LEU A 210 -0.13 -1.33 18.79
CA LEU A 210 1.13 -2.05 18.71
C LEU A 210 2.10 -1.58 19.79
N PRO A 211 3.00 -2.46 20.25
CA PRO A 211 4.00 -2.10 21.25
C PRO A 211 5.03 -1.13 20.68
N ALA A 212 5.46 -0.18 21.49
CA ALA A 212 6.54 0.75 21.15
C ALA A 212 7.93 0.09 21.19
N ASN A 213 8.06 -1.09 21.81
CA ASN A 213 9.30 -1.84 21.88
C ASN A 213 9.03 -3.34 21.68
N GLY A 214 9.97 -4.00 20.97
CA GLY A 214 9.91 -5.43 20.74
C GLY A 214 8.86 -5.86 19.71
N ALA A 215 8.57 -7.15 19.73
CA ALA A 215 7.67 -7.79 18.79
C ALA A 215 6.20 -7.67 19.20
N ALA A 216 5.31 -7.48 18.25
CA ALA A 216 3.87 -7.58 18.48
C ALA A 216 3.40 -9.03 18.32
N ASN A 217 2.30 -9.37 18.98
CA ASN A 217 1.61 -10.64 18.79
C ASN A 217 0.49 -10.51 17.71
N VAL A 218 -0.06 -11.66 17.29
CA VAL A 218 -1.10 -11.72 16.25
C VAL A 218 -2.35 -10.91 16.62
N ALA A 219 -2.76 -10.89 17.88
CA ALA A 219 -3.94 -10.14 18.30
C ALA A 219 -3.73 -8.62 18.18
N GLN A 220 -2.54 -8.13 18.50
CA GLN A 220 -2.15 -6.74 18.33
C GLN A 220 -2.10 -6.36 16.83
N MET A 221 -1.48 -7.19 15.99
CA MET A 221 -1.46 -6.99 14.53
C MET A 221 -2.87 -7.00 13.94
N THR A 222 -3.76 -7.90 14.41
CA THR A 222 -5.17 -7.94 13.99
C THR A 222 -5.91 -6.66 14.40
N SER A 223 -5.68 -6.18 15.64
CA SER A 223 -6.28 -4.95 16.14
C SER A 223 -5.84 -3.71 15.34
N ALA A 224 -4.61 -3.70 14.85
CA ALA A 224 -4.03 -2.59 14.11
C ALA A 224 -4.74 -2.31 12.76
N ARG A 225 -5.51 -3.27 12.20
CA ARG A 225 -6.27 -3.03 10.96
C ARG A 225 -7.23 -1.85 11.06
N ARG A 226 -7.70 -1.53 12.25
CA ARG A 226 -8.54 -0.36 12.53
C ARG A 226 -7.90 0.98 12.17
N ILE A 227 -6.57 1.03 12.05
CA ILE A 227 -5.84 2.24 11.64
C ILE A 227 -6.26 2.66 10.22
N ILE A 228 -6.50 1.69 9.33
CA ILE A 228 -6.77 1.94 7.91
C ILE A 228 -8.23 1.63 7.55
N ASN A 229 -8.74 0.43 7.86
CA ASN A 229 -10.02 -0.03 7.32
C ASN A 229 -10.74 -1.02 8.26
N GLY A 230 -11.12 -0.54 9.44
CA GLY A 230 -11.97 -1.32 10.35
C GLY A 230 -11.39 -2.69 10.71
N THR A 231 -12.06 -3.77 10.29
CA THR A 231 -11.64 -5.16 10.56
C THR A 231 -11.53 -6.00 9.28
N ASP A 232 -11.75 -5.38 8.12
CA ASP A 232 -11.68 -6.10 6.84
C ASP A 232 -10.28 -6.68 6.60
N GLN A 233 -10.22 -7.99 6.27
CA GLN A 233 -8.97 -8.75 6.05
C GLN A 233 -7.98 -8.72 7.24
N ALA A 234 -8.42 -8.33 8.44
CA ALA A 234 -7.53 -8.10 9.60
C ALA A 234 -6.65 -9.32 9.93
N GLY A 235 -7.22 -10.53 9.93
CA GLY A 235 -6.46 -11.76 10.21
C GLY A 235 -5.41 -12.07 9.14
N LYS A 236 -5.73 -11.84 7.87
CA LYS A 236 -4.79 -12.04 6.75
C LYS A 236 -3.61 -11.07 6.86
N ILE A 237 -3.89 -9.78 7.03
CA ILE A 237 -2.84 -8.75 7.15
C ILE A 237 -2.00 -8.97 8.40
N ALA A 238 -2.61 -9.39 9.51
CA ALA A 238 -1.87 -9.75 10.71
C ALA A 238 -0.90 -10.93 10.46
N GLY A 239 -1.32 -11.97 9.74
CA GLY A 239 -0.45 -13.07 9.37
C GLY A 239 0.73 -12.64 8.50
N GLU A 240 0.51 -11.73 7.55
CA GLU A 240 1.56 -11.14 6.73
C GLU A 240 2.50 -10.26 7.58
N ALA A 241 1.95 -9.47 8.51
CA ALA A 241 2.74 -8.63 9.42
C ALA A 241 3.66 -9.45 10.33
N MET A 242 3.20 -10.63 10.81
CA MET A 242 4.05 -11.54 11.56
C MET A 242 5.24 -12.04 10.75
N LYS A 243 5.03 -12.34 9.46
CA LYS A 243 6.11 -12.75 8.55
C LYS A 243 7.10 -11.60 8.30
N PHE A 244 6.61 -10.40 8.05
CA PHE A 244 7.46 -9.22 7.91
C PHE A 244 8.22 -8.91 9.20
N GLN A 245 7.60 -9.09 10.37
CA GLN A 245 8.27 -8.92 11.66
C GLN A 245 9.47 -9.88 11.81
N THR A 246 9.30 -11.15 11.43
CA THR A 246 10.40 -12.13 11.42
C THR A 246 11.49 -11.71 10.43
N ALA A 247 11.13 -11.25 9.25
CA ALA A 247 12.09 -10.80 8.25
C ALA A 247 12.89 -9.56 8.72
N LEU A 248 12.22 -8.58 9.32
CA LEU A 248 12.88 -7.39 9.90
C LEU A 248 13.86 -7.78 11.02
N GLN A 249 13.47 -8.72 11.89
CA GLN A 249 14.38 -9.25 12.93
C GLN A 249 15.61 -9.93 12.32
N ALA A 250 15.44 -10.73 11.28
CA ALA A 250 16.57 -11.35 10.56
C ALA A 250 17.45 -10.29 9.89
N GLY A 251 16.87 -9.17 9.45
CA GLY A 251 17.57 -8.03 8.87
C GLY A 251 18.24 -7.10 9.87
N GLY A 252 18.07 -7.31 11.17
CA GLY A 252 18.70 -6.46 12.21
C GLY A 252 17.98 -5.14 12.47
N TRP A 253 16.66 -5.10 12.26
CA TRP A 253 15.83 -3.92 12.53
C TRP A 253 15.73 -3.60 14.02
#